data_f4dc2a7058b10a4ec26cb77a3ef2dd68
#
_entry.id   f4dc2a7058b10a4ec26cb77a3ef2dd68
#
_cell.length_a   1.000
_cell.length_b   1.000
_cell.length_c   1.000
_cell.angle_alpha   90.00
_cell.angle_beta   90.00
_cell.angle_gamma   90.00
#
_symmetry.space_group_name_H-M   'P 1'
#
loop_
_entity.id
_entity.type
_entity.pdbx_description
1 polymer ?
#
loop_
_entity_poly.entity_id
_entity_poly.type
_entity_poly.pdbx_seq_one_letter_code
_entity_poly.pdbx_strand_id
1 'polypeptide(L)'
;MTSPNNSDDNTSSDVDTSMFNPDDFRRRVSVTIDATPDEVYNVVSDISRTGEWSPVCKATWWKERDDGTKPTEPEVGAWFVGHNETPKRTWETESVVTAAERPKVFSWAVNGDVVEWGYEIKPAGDNGSTLTETWEVTQQGFRFFINKYGNGAEAELNERRDAALEGIPATVKTIKSIVEKGGDTRRELGVCDGAGRIPTHDFYRAPRTDC
;
A
#
# COMPACT_ATOMS: atom_id res chain seq x y z
N MET A 1 29.52 -34.63 -39.04
CA MET A 1 29.62 -33.65 -37.92
C MET A 1 28.23 -33.21 -37.60
N THR A 2 27.64 -33.86 -36.63
CA THR A 2 26.27 -33.63 -36.17
C THR A 2 26.36 -32.87 -34.84
N SER A 3 25.87 -31.62 -34.87
CA SER A 3 25.73 -30.81 -33.66
C SER A 3 24.63 -31.36 -32.77
N PRO A 4 24.80 -31.45 -31.44
CA PRO A 4 23.72 -31.79 -30.56
C PRO A 4 22.80 -30.57 -30.37
N ASN A 5 21.50 -30.75 -30.62
CA ASN A 5 20.44 -29.87 -30.22
C ASN A 5 20.40 -29.84 -28.68
N ASN A 6 20.72 -28.71 -28.10
CA ASN A 6 20.43 -28.41 -26.72
C ASN A 6 19.00 -27.86 -26.67
N SER A 7 18.05 -28.74 -26.46
CA SER A 7 16.69 -28.35 -26.07
C SER A 7 16.75 -28.07 -24.56
N ASP A 8 16.86 -26.80 -24.21
CA ASP A 8 16.62 -26.32 -22.85
C ASP A 8 15.13 -26.53 -22.59
N ASP A 9 14.85 -27.71 -22.06
CA ASP A 9 13.53 -28.10 -21.54
C ASP A 9 13.33 -27.32 -20.22
N ASN A 10 12.83 -26.09 -20.35
CA ASN A 10 12.33 -25.30 -19.22
C ASN A 10 10.97 -25.87 -18.79
N THR A 11 10.98 -27.05 -18.26
CA THR A 11 9.84 -27.61 -17.51
C THR A 11 9.77 -26.86 -16.17
N SER A 12 9.14 -25.69 -16.19
CA SER A 12 8.46 -25.16 -15.02
C SER A 12 7.46 -26.24 -14.58
N SER A 13 7.87 -27.12 -13.67
CA SER A 13 7.02 -28.14 -13.09
C SER A 13 5.78 -27.43 -12.53
N ASP A 14 4.64 -27.72 -13.12
CA ASP A 14 3.36 -27.10 -12.81
C ASP A 14 2.98 -27.57 -11.39
N VAL A 15 3.29 -26.72 -10.40
CA VAL A 15 3.02 -27.00 -8.99
C VAL A 15 1.51 -27.01 -8.81
N ASP A 16 0.97 -28.16 -8.39
CA ASP A 16 -0.47 -28.31 -8.16
C ASP A 16 -0.91 -27.41 -6.99
N THR A 17 -1.72 -26.42 -7.30
CA THR A 17 -2.29 -25.48 -6.34
C THR A 17 -3.77 -25.74 -6.07
N SER A 18 -4.35 -26.81 -6.62
CA SER A 18 -5.78 -27.14 -6.56
C SER A 18 -6.32 -27.36 -5.14
N MET A 19 -5.43 -27.60 -4.19
CA MET A 19 -5.78 -27.72 -2.78
C MET A 19 -6.22 -26.39 -2.14
N PHE A 20 -5.95 -25.25 -2.78
CA PHE A 20 -6.34 -23.93 -2.28
C PHE A 20 -7.51 -23.39 -3.10
N ASN A 21 -8.56 -22.93 -2.41
CA ASN A 21 -9.62 -22.14 -3.02
C ASN A 21 -9.19 -20.67 -3.03
N PRO A 22 -8.96 -20.03 -4.20
CA PRO A 22 -8.52 -18.63 -4.26
C PRO A 22 -9.46 -17.64 -3.56
N ASP A 23 -10.77 -17.95 -3.48
CA ASP A 23 -11.76 -17.09 -2.83
C ASP A 23 -11.53 -16.97 -1.32
N ASP A 24 -10.88 -17.95 -0.69
CA ASP A 24 -10.53 -17.91 0.73
C ASP A 24 -9.32 -16.99 1.00
N PHE A 25 -8.55 -16.66 -0.05
CA PHE A 25 -7.31 -15.91 0.03
C PHE A 25 -7.40 -14.53 -0.64
N ARG A 26 -8.59 -13.97 -0.68
CA ARG A 26 -8.83 -12.58 -1.10
C ARG A 26 -9.76 -11.86 -0.15
N ARG A 27 -9.54 -10.56 0.03
CA ARG A 27 -10.33 -9.72 0.93
C ARG A 27 -10.50 -8.33 0.35
N ARG A 28 -11.69 -7.77 0.60
CA ARG A 28 -12.02 -6.37 0.29
C ARG A 28 -12.83 -5.82 1.45
N VAL A 29 -12.38 -4.69 2.02
CA VAL A 29 -13.10 -4.00 3.10
C VAL A 29 -13.16 -2.52 2.76
N SER A 30 -14.34 -1.95 2.89
CA SER A 30 -14.58 -0.55 2.56
C SER A 30 -15.00 0.25 3.80
N VAL A 31 -14.63 1.54 3.81
CA VAL A 31 -15.06 2.53 4.79
C VAL A 31 -15.38 3.84 4.10
N THR A 32 -16.40 4.54 4.57
CA THR A 32 -16.67 5.92 4.13
C THR A 32 -15.88 6.89 4.99
N ILE A 33 -15.22 7.87 4.34
CA ILE A 33 -14.35 8.89 4.95
C ILE A 33 -14.90 10.27 4.57
N ASP A 34 -15.04 11.18 5.53
CA ASP A 34 -15.42 12.58 5.29
C ASP A 34 -14.19 13.40 4.85
N ALA A 35 -13.69 13.05 3.67
CA ALA A 35 -12.60 13.73 2.99
C ALA A 35 -12.65 13.43 1.49
N THR A 36 -12.08 14.32 0.69
CA THR A 36 -12.01 14.16 -0.75
C THR A 36 -11.15 12.97 -1.18
N PRO A 37 -11.36 12.39 -2.39
CA PRO A 37 -10.50 11.33 -2.90
C PRO A 37 -9.01 11.69 -2.92
N ASP A 38 -8.67 12.94 -3.21
CA ASP A 38 -7.28 13.42 -3.23
C ASP A 38 -6.64 13.44 -1.84
N GLU A 39 -7.38 13.85 -0.80
CA GLU A 39 -6.91 13.83 0.58
C GLU A 39 -6.66 12.38 1.07
N VAL A 40 -7.57 11.47 0.74
CA VAL A 40 -7.41 10.05 1.05
C VAL A 40 -6.21 9.46 0.32
N TYR A 41 -6.09 9.73 -0.99
CA TYR A 41 -4.97 9.24 -1.80
C TYR A 41 -3.63 9.73 -1.27
N ASN A 42 -3.51 11.01 -0.90
CA ASN A 42 -2.28 11.58 -0.32
C ASN A 42 -1.80 10.83 0.93
N VAL A 43 -2.72 10.31 1.73
CA VAL A 43 -2.37 9.53 2.92
C VAL A 43 -1.96 8.12 2.53
N VAL A 44 -2.80 7.38 1.80
CA VAL A 44 -2.57 5.95 1.57
C VAL A 44 -1.44 5.66 0.58
N SER A 45 -1.08 6.61 -0.28
CA SER A 45 0.00 6.47 -1.25
C SER A 45 1.37 6.92 -0.72
N ASP A 46 1.42 7.61 0.42
CA ASP A 46 2.67 7.90 1.11
C ASP A 46 3.12 6.66 1.90
N ILE A 47 3.94 5.85 1.26
CA ILE A 47 4.40 4.60 1.87
C ILE A 47 5.12 4.83 3.20
N SER A 48 5.81 5.97 3.39
CA SER A 48 6.56 6.25 4.62
C SER A 48 5.67 6.27 5.87
N ARG A 49 4.37 6.44 5.68
CA ARG A 49 3.35 6.50 6.72
C ARG A 49 2.68 5.15 7.02
N THR A 50 2.99 4.09 6.28
CA THR A 50 2.33 2.78 6.42
C THR A 50 2.30 2.27 7.88
N GLY A 51 3.36 2.54 8.64
CA GLY A 51 3.43 2.19 10.06
C GLY A 51 2.41 2.88 10.97
N GLU A 52 1.74 3.94 10.50
CA GLU A 52 0.71 4.64 11.29
C GLU A 52 -0.60 3.84 11.39
N TRP A 53 -0.88 2.97 10.42
CA TRP A 53 -2.12 2.20 10.36
C TRP A 53 -1.94 0.70 10.24
N SER A 54 -0.80 0.21 9.77
CA SER A 54 -0.57 -1.22 9.65
C SER A 54 -0.27 -1.87 11.01
N PRO A 55 -0.97 -2.93 11.39
CA PRO A 55 -0.65 -3.65 12.63
C PRO A 55 0.69 -4.40 12.55
N VAL A 56 1.17 -4.70 11.34
CA VAL A 56 2.33 -5.56 11.08
C VAL A 56 3.51 -4.77 10.49
N CYS A 57 3.27 -3.97 9.45
CA CYS A 57 4.32 -3.16 8.83
C CYS A 57 4.63 -1.93 9.67
N LYS A 58 5.85 -1.82 10.17
CA LYS A 58 6.27 -0.74 11.08
C LYS A 58 6.97 0.42 10.38
N ALA A 59 7.62 0.14 9.25
CA ALA A 59 8.30 1.13 8.44
C ALA A 59 8.37 0.67 6.99
N THR A 60 8.40 1.64 6.08
CA THR A 60 8.64 1.40 4.66
C THR A 60 9.55 2.47 4.07
N TRP A 61 10.30 2.11 3.03
CA TRP A 61 11.16 3.04 2.31
C TRP A 61 11.34 2.61 0.86
N TRP A 62 11.48 3.59 -0.04
CA TRP A 62 11.77 3.34 -1.45
C TRP A 62 13.14 2.69 -1.63
N LYS A 63 13.21 1.69 -2.50
CA LYS A 63 14.48 1.15 -2.98
C LYS A 63 15.14 2.15 -3.94
N GLU A 64 16.45 2.15 -3.91
CA GLU A 64 17.26 2.88 -4.88
C GLU A 64 17.18 2.19 -6.24
N ARG A 65 17.07 2.98 -7.30
CA ARG A 65 17.14 2.52 -8.69
C ARG A 65 18.59 2.25 -9.10
N ASP A 66 18.77 1.60 -10.23
CA ASP A 66 20.11 1.30 -10.77
C ASP A 66 20.94 2.56 -11.07
N ASP A 67 20.30 3.70 -11.29
CA ASP A 67 20.93 5.01 -11.50
C ASP A 67 21.28 5.76 -10.21
N GLY A 68 21.04 5.16 -9.04
CA GLY A 68 21.29 5.74 -7.72
C GLY A 68 20.20 6.70 -7.23
N THR A 69 19.09 6.88 -7.97
CA THR A 69 17.97 7.72 -7.53
C THR A 69 16.94 6.93 -6.74
N LYS A 70 16.12 7.63 -5.95
CA LYS A 70 14.95 7.05 -5.27
C LYS A 70 13.67 7.72 -5.74
N PRO A 71 12.56 6.98 -5.85
CA PRO A 71 11.26 7.59 -6.07
C PRO A 71 10.93 8.60 -4.97
N THR A 72 10.32 9.71 -5.33
CA THR A 72 9.77 10.70 -4.39
C THR A 72 8.25 10.58 -4.27
N GLU A 73 7.63 9.96 -5.25
CA GLU A 73 6.20 9.70 -5.34
C GLU A 73 5.95 8.27 -5.83
N PRO A 74 4.76 7.71 -5.57
CA PRO A 74 4.39 6.39 -6.10
C PRO A 74 4.35 6.40 -7.63
N GLU A 75 5.05 5.47 -8.24
CA GLU A 75 5.02 5.22 -9.68
C GLU A 75 5.02 3.72 -9.96
N VAL A 76 4.33 3.30 -11.02
CA VAL A 76 4.27 1.90 -11.42
C VAL A 76 5.69 1.39 -11.75
N GLY A 77 6.04 0.23 -11.19
CA GLY A 77 7.37 -0.36 -11.32
C GLY A 77 8.38 0.08 -10.26
N ALA A 78 8.07 1.09 -9.44
CA ALA A 78 8.91 1.46 -8.31
C ALA A 78 8.89 0.39 -7.22
N TRP A 79 10.05 0.10 -6.65
CA TRP A 79 10.20 -0.88 -5.57
C TRP A 79 10.37 -0.20 -4.22
N PHE A 80 9.79 -0.81 -3.20
CA PHE A 80 9.97 -0.40 -1.80
C PHE A 80 10.14 -1.60 -0.88
N VAL A 81 10.73 -1.35 0.27
CA VAL A 81 10.91 -2.35 1.33
C VAL A 81 9.92 -2.06 2.45
N GLY A 82 9.30 -3.09 2.98
CA GLY A 82 8.49 -3.05 4.18
C GLY A 82 9.15 -3.82 5.31
N HIS A 83 9.40 -3.14 6.43
CA HIS A 83 9.87 -3.75 7.66
C HIS A 83 8.69 -4.19 8.51
N ASN A 84 8.58 -5.48 8.75
CA ASN A 84 7.41 -6.09 9.40
C ASN A 84 7.81 -6.69 10.75
N GLU A 85 6.91 -6.56 11.73
CA GLU A 85 7.13 -7.05 13.08
C GLU A 85 5.84 -7.62 13.68
N THR A 86 5.96 -8.80 14.28
CA THR A 86 4.95 -9.43 15.13
C THR A 86 5.62 -9.92 16.40
N PRO A 87 4.89 -10.31 17.47
CA PRO A 87 5.49 -10.90 18.65
C PRO A 87 6.33 -12.15 18.38
N LYS A 88 6.10 -12.82 17.23
CA LYS A 88 6.78 -14.07 16.86
C LYS A 88 8.03 -13.86 16.02
N ARG A 89 8.09 -12.80 15.21
CA ARG A 89 9.17 -12.58 14.22
C ARG A 89 9.23 -11.17 13.67
N THR A 90 10.40 -10.81 13.17
CA THR A 90 10.67 -9.62 12.37
C THR A 90 11.18 -10.07 11.00
N TRP A 91 10.74 -9.41 9.92
CA TRP A 91 11.19 -9.71 8.55
C TRP A 91 10.99 -8.50 7.63
N GLU A 92 11.67 -8.51 6.51
CA GLU A 92 11.47 -7.53 5.44
C GLU A 92 10.79 -8.17 4.23
N THR A 93 10.04 -7.35 3.51
CA THR A 93 9.42 -7.70 2.23
C THR A 93 9.80 -6.67 1.18
N GLU A 94 10.07 -7.10 -0.04
CA GLU A 94 10.20 -6.22 -1.19
C GLU A 94 8.88 -6.20 -1.95
N SER A 95 8.45 -5.02 -2.34
CA SER A 95 7.17 -4.82 -3.05
C SER A 95 7.37 -3.89 -4.23
N VAL A 96 6.66 -4.18 -5.32
CA VAL A 96 6.62 -3.34 -6.51
C VAL A 96 5.25 -2.69 -6.65
N VAL A 97 5.22 -1.40 -6.96
CA VAL A 97 3.98 -0.67 -7.24
C VAL A 97 3.39 -1.19 -8.55
N THR A 98 2.15 -1.67 -8.51
CA THR A 98 1.41 -2.20 -9.66
C THR A 98 0.41 -1.20 -10.24
N ALA A 99 -0.10 -0.27 -9.42
CA ALA A 99 -0.91 0.85 -9.90
C ALA A 99 -0.70 2.10 -9.01
N ALA A 100 -0.69 3.27 -9.65
CA ALA A 100 -0.58 4.58 -9.02
C ALA A 100 -1.43 5.60 -9.80
N GLU A 101 -2.76 5.41 -9.80
CA GLU A 101 -3.72 6.24 -10.51
C GLU A 101 -4.38 7.23 -9.55
N ARG A 102 -3.82 8.41 -9.42
CA ARG A 102 -4.37 9.48 -8.57
C ARG A 102 -5.71 9.99 -9.10
N PRO A 103 -6.73 10.20 -8.26
CA PRO A 103 -6.82 9.83 -6.84
C PRO A 103 -7.55 8.49 -6.60
N LYS A 104 -7.49 7.55 -7.55
CA LYS A 104 -8.39 6.38 -7.62
C LYS A 104 -7.81 5.10 -7.05
N VAL A 105 -6.54 4.82 -7.35
CA VAL A 105 -5.92 3.52 -7.06
C VAL A 105 -4.46 3.70 -6.67
N PHE A 106 -4.06 3.03 -5.59
CA PHE A 106 -2.68 2.75 -5.25
C PHE A 106 -2.57 1.28 -4.88
N SER A 107 -1.76 0.50 -5.63
CA SER A 107 -1.59 -0.93 -5.38
C SER A 107 -0.16 -1.39 -5.56
N TRP A 108 0.17 -2.50 -4.92
CA TRP A 108 1.50 -3.10 -4.98
C TRP A 108 1.43 -4.62 -4.84
N ALA A 109 2.46 -5.29 -5.35
CA ALA A 109 2.64 -6.73 -5.22
C ALA A 109 3.91 -7.05 -4.42
N VAL A 110 3.77 -7.88 -3.40
CA VAL A 110 4.87 -8.36 -2.56
C VAL A 110 5.64 -9.44 -3.32
N ASN A 111 6.98 -9.36 -3.30
CA ASN A 111 7.90 -10.25 -4.03
C ASN A 111 7.57 -10.33 -5.55
N GLY A 112 7.11 -9.21 -6.11
CA GLY A 112 6.81 -9.06 -7.52
C GLY A 112 5.38 -9.46 -7.90
N ASP A 113 4.90 -10.62 -7.47
CA ASP A 113 3.57 -11.15 -7.86
C ASP A 113 2.99 -12.20 -6.88
N VAL A 114 3.52 -12.29 -5.66
CA VAL A 114 3.12 -13.34 -4.69
C VAL A 114 1.84 -12.96 -3.96
N VAL A 115 1.74 -11.73 -3.47
CA VAL A 115 0.57 -11.21 -2.75
C VAL A 115 0.30 -9.79 -3.22
N GLU A 116 -0.91 -9.54 -3.69
CA GLU A 116 -1.36 -8.21 -4.08
C GLU A 116 -2.08 -7.50 -2.93
N TRP A 117 -1.76 -6.22 -2.77
CA TRP A 117 -2.41 -5.29 -1.88
C TRP A 117 -2.80 -4.04 -2.65
N GLY A 118 -3.87 -3.38 -2.21
CA GLY A 118 -4.24 -2.13 -2.84
C GLY A 118 -5.27 -1.33 -2.06
N TYR A 119 -5.32 -0.05 -2.44
CA TYR A 119 -6.36 0.91 -2.02
C TYR A 119 -7.10 1.39 -3.26
N GLU A 120 -8.42 1.24 -3.26
CA GLU A 120 -9.31 1.83 -4.24
C GLU A 120 -10.10 2.95 -3.58
N ILE A 121 -10.20 4.10 -4.24
CA ILE A 121 -10.85 5.29 -3.72
C ILE A 121 -11.92 5.74 -4.71
N LYS A 122 -13.14 5.92 -4.22
CA LYS A 122 -14.27 6.41 -5.02
C LYS A 122 -14.91 7.60 -4.34
N PRO A 123 -15.38 8.63 -5.07
CA PRO A 123 -16.17 9.69 -4.48
C PRO A 123 -17.41 9.14 -3.78
N ALA A 124 -17.81 9.74 -2.66
CA ALA A 124 -19.03 9.43 -1.91
C ALA A 124 -19.67 10.71 -1.38
N GLY A 125 -20.84 11.08 -1.93
CA GLY A 125 -21.45 12.37 -1.66
C GLY A 125 -20.64 13.56 -2.21
N ASP A 126 -20.88 14.75 -1.65
CA ASP A 126 -20.31 16.00 -2.20
C ASP A 126 -18.82 16.17 -1.85
N ASN A 127 -18.39 15.76 -0.67
CA ASN A 127 -17.01 15.95 -0.18
C ASN A 127 -16.41 14.69 0.49
N GLY A 128 -17.06 13.54 0.34
CA GLY A 128 -16.64 12.29 0.95
C GLY A 128 -16.00 11.32 -0.03
N SER A 129 -15.43 10.26 0.50
CA SER A 129 -14.83 9.15 -0.25
C SER A 129 -15.21 7.81 0.35
N THR A 130 -15.22 6.78 -0.49
CA THR A 130 -15.18 5.38 -0.05
C THR A 130 -13.78 4.86 -0.32
N LEU A 131 -13.05 4.52 0.73
CA LEU A 131 -11.78 3.80 0.66
C LEU A 131 -12.06 2.31 0.77
N THR A 132 -11.50 1.52 -0.15
CA THR A 132 -11.52 0.05 -0.11
C THR A 132 -10.09 -0.46 -0.07
N GLU A 133 -9.74 -1.20 0.98
CA GLU A 133 -8.49 -1.97 1.00
C GLU A 133 -8.72 -3.35 0.40
N THR A 134 -7.79 -3.80 -0.44
CA THR A 134 -7.81 -5.09 -1.12
C THR A 134 -6.58 -5.91 -0.77
N TRP A 135 -6.76 -7.22 -0.70
CA TRP A 135 -5.70 -8.20 -0.48
C TRP A 135 -6.02 -9.47 -1.26
N GLU A 136 -5.01 -10.05 -1.90
CA GLU A 136 -5.15 -11.31 -2.63
C GLU A 136 -3.83 -12.06 -2.68
N VAL A 137 -3.87 -13.38 -2.44
CA VAL A 137 -2.77 -14.30 -2.78
C VAL A 137 -2.97 -14.74 -4.22
N THR A 138 -2.01 -14.45 -5.08
CA THR A 138 -2.06 -14.79 -6.50
C THR A 138 -1.85 -16.28 -6.75
N GLN A 139 -2.09 -16.75 -7.97
CA GLN A 139 -1.72 -18.13 -8.36
C GLN A 139 -0.22 -18.37 -8.21
N GLN A 140 0.62 -17.38 -8.53
CA GLN A 140 2.06 -17.45 -8.32
C GLN A 140 2.40 -17.47 -6.82
N GLY A 141 1.60 -16.78 -6.02
CA GLY A 141 1.69 -16.82 -4.57
C GLY A 141 1.51 -18.22 -3.99
N PHE A 142 0.47 -18.95 -4.42
CA PHE A 142 0.29 -20.34 -3.98
C PHE A 142 1.49 -21.22 -4.35
N ARG A 143 2.00 -21.11 -5.58
CA ARG A 143 3.20 -21.84 -6.03
C ARG A 143 4.43 -21.47 -5.18
N PHE A 144 4.62 -20.17 -4.92
CA PHE A 144 5.71 -19.68 -4.06
C PHE A 144 5.66 -20.30 -2.66
N PHE A 145 4.48 -20.34 -2.02
CA PHE A 145 4.32 -20.90 -0.69
C PHE A 145 4.57 -22.41 -0.67
N ILE A 146 4.05 -23.16 -1.65
CA ILE A 146 4.29 -24.60 -1.78
C ILE A 146 5.79 -24.86 -1.95
N ASN A 147 6.46 -24.17 -2.86
CA ASN A 147 7.89 -24.35 -3.11
C ASN A 147 8.75 -23.99 -1.89
N LYS A 148 8.37 -22.95 -1.14
CA LYS A 148 9.15 -22.47 0.01
C LYS A 148 8.94 -23.28 1.27
N TYR A 149 7.72 -23.74 1.52
CA TYR A 149 7.32 -24.34 2.80
C TYR A 149 6.92 -25.82 2.69
N GLY A 150 6.77 -26.36 1.47
CA GLY A 150 6.38 -27.75 1.27
C GLY A 150 5.07 -28.10 1.99
N ASN A 151 5.09 -29.14 2.81
CA ASN A 151 3.93 -29.56 3.60
C ASN A 151 3.44 -28.50 4.63
N GLY A 152 4.24 -27.47 4.91
CA GLY A 152 3.86 -26.36 5.78
C GLY A 152 3.14 -25.22 5.06
N ALA A 153 3.01 -25.25 3.74
CA ALA A 153 2.47 -24.15 2.92
C ALA A 153 1.04 -23.76 3.33
N GLU A 154 0.19 -24.75 3.60
CA GLU A 154 -1.19 -24.51 4.03
C GLU A 154 -1.26 -23.75 5.36
N ALA A 155 -0.47 -24.15 6.35
CA ALA A 155 -0.43 -23.48 7.65
C ALA A 155 0.07 -22.02 7.52
N GLU A 156 1.10 -21.80 6.70
CA GLU A 156 1.65 -20.48 6.44
C GLU A 156 0.66 -19.56 5.69
N LEU A 157 -0.06 -20.09 4.71
CA LEU A 157 -1.10 -19.35 3.99
C LEU A 157 -2.28 -19.02 4.89
N ASN A 158 -2.74 -19.99 5.70
CA ASN A 158 -3.83 -19.77 6.65
C ASN A 158 -3.48 -18.70 7.70
N GLU A 159 -2.24 -18.69 8.23
CA GLU A 159 -1.79 -17.62 9.15
C GLU A 159 -1.89 -16.24 8.48
N ARG A 160 -1.51 -16.11 7.20
CA ARG A 160 -1.61 -14.83 6.47
C ARG A 160 -3.03 -14.42 6.15
N ARG A 161 -3.87 -15.39 5.78
CA ARG A 161 -5.30 -15.16 5.58
C ARG A 161 -5.94 -14.63 6.87
N ASP A 162 -5.71 -15.29 7.99
CA ASP A 162 -6.31 -14.94 9.27
C ASP A 162 -5.82 -13.55 9.73
N ALA A 163 -4.53 -13.24 9.54
CA ALA A 163 -3.97 -11.91 9.80
C ALA A 163 -4.61 -10.83 8.91
N ALA A 164 -4.87 -11.12 7.62
CA ALA A 164 -5.53 -10.19 6.71
C ALA A 164 -7.01 -9.98 7.09
N LEU A 165 -7.73 -11.04 7.44
CA LEU A 165 -9.13 -10.97 7.87
C LEU A 165 -9.31 -10.10 9.12
N GLU A 166 -8.38 -10.17 10.07
CA GLU A 166 -8.39 -9.37 11.29
C GLU A 166 -7.83 -7.96 11.07
N GLY A 167 -6.72 -7.85 10.34
CA GLY A 167 -5.96 -6.61 10.18
C GLY A 167 -6.62 -5.59 9.29
N ILE A 168 -7.16 -5.98 8.12
CA ILE A 168 -7.72 -5.06 7.13
C ILE A 168 -8.84 -4.17 7.70
N PRO A 169 -9.84 -4.71 8.44
CA PRO A 169 -10.87 -3.85 9.05
C PRO A 169 -10.30 -2.82 10.04
N ALA A 170 -9.26 -3.17 10.77
CA ALA A 170 -8.59 -2.26 11.69
C ALA A 170 -7.80 -1.18 10.92
N THR A 171 -7.10 -1.57 9.86
CA THR A 171 -6.33 -0.67 8.99
C THR A 171 -7.22 0.42 8.38
N VAL A 172 -8.30 0.06 7.68
CA VAL A 172 -9.17 1.07 7.03
C VAL A 172 -9.82 2.01 8.05
N LYS A 173 -10.12 1.52 9.26
CA LYS A 173 -10.67 2.34 10.34
C LYS A 173 -9.63 3.33 10.88
N THR A 174 -8.39 2.92 10.98
CA THR A 174 -7.28 3.78 11.41
C THR A 174 -6.99 4.85 10.36
N ILE A 175 -6.90 4.45 9.07
CA ILE A 175 -6.73 5.40 7.95
C ILE A 175 -7.85 6.46 7.97
N LYS A 176 -9.13 6.04 8.11
CA LYS A 176 -10.26 6.97 8.26
C LYS A 176 -10.00 8.00 9.36
N SER A 177 -9.61 7.56 10.55
CA SER A 177 -9.34 8.45 11.67
C SER A 177 -8.19 9.43 11.42
N ILE A 178 -7.14 9.00 10.71
CA ILE A 178 -5.98 9.82 10.36
C ILE A 178 -6.39 10.90 9.36
N VAL A 179 -7.11 10.52 8.30
CA VAL A 179 -7.52 11.44 7.23
C VAL A 179 -8.48 12.50 7.77
N GLU A 180 -9.51 12.10 8.51
CA GLU A 180 -10.52 13.02 9.04
C GLU A 180 -9.92 14.01 10.06
N LYS A 181 -9.03 13.59 10.95
CA LYS A 181 -8.32 14.50 11.86
C LYS A 181 -7.41 15.48 11.14
N GLY A 182 -6.72 15.03 10.08
CA GLY A 182 -5.90 15.92 9.25
C GLY A 182 -6.72 16.97 8.50
N GLY A 183 -7.93 16.61 8.07
CA GLY A 183 -8.90 17.52 7.45
C GLY A 183 -9.44 18.57 8.41
N ASP A 184 -9.77 18.19 9.64
CA ASP A 184 -10.26 19.11 10.68
C ASP A 184 -9.21 20.19 11.02
N THR A 185 -7.96 19.79 11.19
CA THR A 185 -6.86 20.74 11.46
C THR A 185 -6.68 21.75 10.32
N ARG A 186 -6.84 21.34 9.06
CA ARG A 186 -6.77 22.24 7.90
C ARG A 186 -7.97 23.20 7.83
N ARG A 187 -9.17 22.72 8.13
CA ARG A 187 -10.39 23.55 8.20
C ARG A 187 -10.28 24.61 9.29
N GLU A 188 -9.78 24.26 10.48
CA GLU A 188 -9.56 25.19 11.59
C GLU A 188 -8.49 26.25 11.28
N LEU A 189 -7.44 25.91 10.53
CA LEU A 189 -6.36 26.81 10.13
C LEU A 189 -6.72 27.69 8.91
N GLY A 190 -7.90 27.51 8.30
CA GLY A 190 -8.38 28.29 7.15
C GLY A 190 -7.54 28.06 5.88
N VAL A 191 -6.85 26.95 5.76
CA VAL A 191 -6.06 26.59 4.58
C VAL A 191 -7.02 26.10 3.49
N CYS A 192 -7.41 27.00 2.59
CA CYS A 192 -8.17 26.65 1.38
C CYS A 192 -7.26 25.93 0.39
N ASP A 193 -7.66 24.74 -0.08
CA ASP A 193 -6.98 24.01 -1.16
C ASP A 193 -7.02 24.84 -2.45
N GLY A 194 -5.84 25.19 -2.89
CA GLY A 194 -5.36 25.78 -4.10
C GLY A 194 -6.31 26.03 -5.28
N ALA A 195 -7.03 27.13 -5.27
CA ALA A 195 -7.36 27.93 -6.46
C ALA A 195 -7.88 29.32 -6.01
N GLY A 196 -7.02 30.18 -5.51
CA GLY A 196 -7.43 31.53 -5.13
C GLY A 196 -6.27 32.36 -4.63
N ARG A 197 -5.80 33.23 -5.48
CA ARG A 197 -4.93 34.40 -5.26
C ARG A 197 -4.57 34.68 -3.79
N ILE A 198 -3.27 34.62 -3.52
CA ILE A 198 -2.66 35.17 -2.31
C ILE A 198 -2.97 36.69 -2.30
N PRO A 199 -3.66 37.24 -1.28
CA PRO A 199 -3.67 38.66 -1.09
C PRO A 199 -2.30 39.09 -0.59
N THR A 200 -1.56 39.82 -1.41
CA THR A 200 -0.41 40.58 -0.97
C THR A 200 -0.90 41.71 -0.08
N HIS A 201 -0.83 41.58 1.22
CA HIS A 201 -0.86 42.69 2.16
C HIS A 201 0.09 42.47 3.32
N ASP A 202 1.12 43.27 3.27
CA ASP A 202 1.93 43.86 4.33
C ASP A 202 1.85 43.23 5.74
N PHE A 203 2.89 42.49 6.09
CA PHE A 203 3.32 42.34 7.48
C PHE A 203 4.81 42.71 7.61
N TYR A 204 5.10 44.02 7.57
CA TYR A 204 6.29 44.61 8.18
C TYR A 204 5.88 45.92 8.84
N ARG A 205 5.50 45.84 10.09
CA ARG A 205 5.54 46.98 10.99
C ARG A 205 6.19 46.54 12.29
N ALA A 206 7.45 46.87 12.42
CA ALA A 206 8.21 46.76 13.67
C ALA A 206 7.54 47.59 14.78
N PRO A 207 7.59 47.16 16.05
CA PRO A 207 7.16 47.98 17.17
C PRO A 207 8.17 49.12 17.37
N ARG A 208 7.67 50.37 17.37
CA ARG A 208 8.45 51.52 17.84
C ARG A 208 8.57 51.41 19.34
N THR A 209 9.81 51.42 19.79
CA THR A 209 10.18 51.77 21.16
C THR A 209 10.09 53.30 21.28
N ASP A 210 9.20 53.77 22.12
CA ASP A 210 9.30 55.14 22.70
C ASP A 210 9.36 55.01 24.21
N CYS A 211 10.40 55.65 24.71
CA CYS A 211 10.80 56.14 26.06
C CYS A 211 10.14 55.54 27.29
#